data_953965f137552698849385646779161c
#
_entry.id   953965f137552698849385646779161c
#
_cell.length_a   1.000
_cell.length_b   1.000
_cell.length_c   1.000
_cell.angle_alpha   90.00
_cell.angle_beta   90.00
_cell.angle_gamma   90.00
#
_symmetry.space_group_name_H-M   'P 1'
#
loop_
_entity.id
_entity.type
_entity.pdbx_description
1 polymer ?
#
loop_
_entity_poly.entity_id
_entity_poly.type
_entity_poly.pdbx_seq_one_letter_code
_entity_poly.pdbx_strand_id
1 'polypeptide(L)'
;MSEKVKIRKVSDWWGEYDCSSNRNMPKHFQWISRETQDPHKLSVYVDNYIKDWGFRDGGSDKIGWLLESPQMNEGTIKVLTEDLEKTRSHYKIIFTCMDELISLGEPFKYCLTNAAPWIWEENRMIHPKSKLVSMIASNKGWLRGHQNRLEWVEKLKGKVDLYGTGREFQLKDKEDGIKDYMFSVAIENDNSDVYFTEKLTDNFVMGTVPVYYGSRKAVEKYFDPAGVIFLEDDPNLESLSEEKYHSMMPAIERNFQIAKNFQTSEDYMWENYLKDLI
;
A
#
# COMPACT_ATOMS: atom_id res chain seq x y z
N MET A 1 -26.54 -7.11 -15.17
CA MET A 1 -25.09 -7.18 -14.81
C MET A 1 -24.75 -8.64 -14.66
N SER A 2 -23.73 -9.16 -15.34
CA SER A 2 -23.25 -10.53 -15.13
C SER A 2 -22.80 -10.68 -13.68
N GLU A 3 -23.09 -11.82 -13.07
CA GLU A 3 -22.63 -12.15 -11.72
C GLU A 3 -21.08 -12.14 -11.73
N LYS A 4 -20.48 -11.40 -10.80
CA LYS A 4 -19.00 -11.35 -10.66
C LYS A 4 -18.48 -12.72 -10.24
N VAL A 5 -17.31 -13.06 -10.70
CA VAL A 5 -16.60 -14.27 -10.25
C VAL A 5 -16.33 -14.15 -8.74
N LYS A 6 -16.57 -15.24 -8.00
CA LYS A 6 -16.31 -15.31 -6.55
C LYS A 6 -14.94 -15.91 -6.31
N ILE A 7 -14.09 -15.21 -5.54
CA ILE A 7 -12.77 -15.66 -5.10
C ILE A 7 -12.77 -15.66 -3.57
N ARG A 8 -12.38 -16.79 -2.98
CA ARG A 8 -12.34 -16.93 -1.52
C ARG A 8 -11.12 -16.22 -0.95
N LYS A 9 -11.34 -15.32 0.00
CA LYS A 9 -10.31 -14.66 0.78
C LYS A 9 -10.08 -15.42 2.09
N VAL A 10 -8.84 -15.83 2.32
CA VAL A 10 -8.40 -16.43 3.59
C VAL A 10 -7.52 -15.42 4.31
N SER A 11 -8.17 -14.56 5.07
CA SER A 11 -7.56 -13.44 5.80
C SER A 11 -8.54 -12.86 6.80
N ASP A 12 -8.04 -12.24 7.87
CA ASP A 12 -8.81 -11.35 8.76
C ASP A 12 -8.59 -9.87 8.42
N TRP A 13 -7.71 -9.57 7.45
CA TRP A 13 -7.49 -8.21 6.95
C TRP A 13 -8.72 -7.70 6.21
N TRP A 14 -8.96 -6.40 6.31
CA TRP A 14 -10.09 -5.63 5.76
C TRP A 14 -11.49 -6.24 5.97
N GLY A 15 -11.63 -7.19 6.90
CA GLY A 15 -12.92 -7.72 7.34
C GLY A 15 -13.84 -8.11 6.18
N GLU A 16 -15.04 -7.53 6.17
CA GLU A 16 -16.04 -7.71 5.10
C GLU A 16 -15.86 -6.71 3.95
N TYR A 17 -14.82 -5.88 3.96
CA TYR A 17 -14.58 -4.94 2.87
C TYR A 17 -14.27 -5.67 1.56
N ASP A 18 -14.74 -5.09 0.48
CA ASP A 18 -14.64 -5.70 -0.85
C ASP A 18 -13.28 -5.51 -1.51
N CYS A 19 -12.37 -4.77 -0.91
CA CYS A 19 -11.04 -4.46 -1.46
C CYS A 19 -9.99 -4.27 -0.35
N SER A 20 -8.76 -4.67 -0.63
CA SER A 20 -7.60 -4.40 0.25
C SER A 20 -7.26 -2.91 0.32
N SER A 21 -7.50 -2.19 -0.77
CA SER A 21 -7.40 -0.73 -0.83
C SER A 21 -8.70 -0.10 -0.40
N ASN A 22 -8.71 0.54 0.77
CA ASN A 22 -9.89 1.20 1.33
C ASN A 22 -10.51 2.17 0.31
N ARG A 23 -11.85 2.28 0.30
CA ARG A 23 -12.62 3.14 -0.61
C ARG A 23 -12.51 2.79 -2.11
N ASN A 24 -12.01 1.59 -2.41
CA ASN A 24 -11.98 1.04 -3.75
C ASN A 24 -12.76 -0.29 -3.79
N MET A 25 -13.10 -0.72 -5.02
CA MET A 25 -13.83 -1.98 -5.25
C MET A 25 -13.15 -2.73 -6.40
N PRO A 26 -12.88 -4.04 -6.27
CA PRO A 26 -12.40 -4.83 -7.40
C PRO A 26 -13.43 -4.80 -8.53
N LYS A 27 -12.97 -4.53 -9.76
CA LYS A 27 -13.86 -4.41 -10.92
C LYS A 27 -14.33 -5.76 -11.45
N HIS A 28 -13.46 -6.77 -11.34
CA HIS A 28 -13.60 -8.02 -12.10
C HIS A 28 -14.17 -9.19 -11.28
N PHE A 29 -13.95 -9.20 -9.97
CA PHE A 29 -14.43 -10.28 -9.11
C PHE A 29 -14.92 -9.75 -7.76
N GLN A 30 -15.48 -10.63 -6.96
CA GLN A 30 -15.94 -10.33 -5.59
C GLN A 30 -15.23 -11.24 -4.61
N TRP A 31 -14.70 -10.66 -3.53
CA TRP A 31 -14.25 -11.43 -2.40
C TRP A 31 -15.40 -12.10 -1.66
N ILE A 32 -15.22 -13.35 -1.26
CA ILE A 32 -16.08 -14.04 -0.31
C ILE A 32 -15.26 -14.48 0.90
N SER A 33 -15.88 -14.48 2.08
CA SER A 33 -15.23 -14.90 3.32
C SER A 33 -14.80 -16.36 3.27
N ARG A 34 -13.72 -16.71 3.98
CA ARG A 34 -13.28 -18.10 4.19
C ARG A 34 -14.34 -18.99 4.82
N GLU A 35 -15.27 -18.40 5.57
CA GLU A 35 -16.31 -19.11 6.31
C GLU A 35 -17.55 -19.40 5.46
N THR A 36 -17.66 -18.79 4.30
CA THR A 36 -18.80 -19.01 3.41
C THR A 36 -18.73 -20.38 2.72
N GLN A 37 -19.89 -20.99 2.52
CA GLN A 37 -20.05 -22.21 1.71
C GLN A 37 -20.28 -21.92 0.23
N ASP A 38 -20.23 -20.66 -0.19
CA ASP A 38 -20.45 -20.26 -1.57
C ASP A 38 -19.44 -20.93 -2.50
N PRO A 39 -19.88 -21.43 -3.66
CA PRO A 39 -18.98 -21.93 -4.69
C PRO A 39 -17.98 -20.85 -5.11
N HIS A 40 -16.71 -21.24 -5.21
CA HIS A 40 -15.63 -20.37 -5.65
C HIS A 40 -14.62 -21.13 -6.50
N LYS A 41 -13.85 -20.40 -7.29
CA LYS A 41 -12.87 -20.97 -8.23
C LYS A 41 -11.47 -21.02 -7.63
N LEU A 42 -11.07 -19.99 -6.89
CA LEU A 42 -9.75 -19.84 -6.32
C LEU A 42 -9.84 -19.46 -4.85
N SER A 43 -8.80 -19.80 -4.09
CA SER A 43 -8.60 -19.31 -2.71
C SER A 43 -7.31 -18.52 -2.64
N VAL A 44 -7.40 -17.29 -2.12
CA VAL A 44 -6.25 -16.40 -1.89
C VAL A 44 -5.95 -16.33 -0.40
N TYR A 45 -4.78 -16.78 -0.02
CA TYR A 45 -4.25 -16.76 1.35
C TYR A 45 -3.37 -15.54 1.51
N VAL A 46 -3.65 -14.70 2.51
CA VAL A 46 -2.97 -13.42 2.67
C VAL A 46 -2.01 -13.47 3.85
N ASP A 47 -0.78 -13.01 3.66
CA ASP A 47 0.24 -12.87 4.69
C ASP A 47 0.47 -14.15 5.52
N ASN A 48 0.27 -14.10 6.82
CA ASN A 48 0.45 -15.24 7.72
C ASN A 48 -0.45 -16.44 7.38
N TYR A 49 -1.61 -16.22 6.77
CA TYR A 49 -2.51 -17.30 6.36
C TYR A 49 -1.90 -18.21 5.28
N ILE A 50 -0.92 -17.73 4.54
CA ILE A 50 -0.14 -18.55 3.61
C ILE A 50 0.50 -19.72 4.36
N LYS A 51 1.25 -19.46 5.44
CA LYS A 51 1.93 -20.50 6.22
C LYS A 51 1.00 -21.26 7.17
N ASP A 52 0.03 -20.59 7.76
CA ASP A 52 -0.78 -21.13 8.85
C ASP A 52 -1.91 -22.02 8.35
N TRP A 53 -2.50 -21.69 7.19
CA TRP A 53 -3.65 -22.38 6.60
C TRP A 53 -3.35 -22.97 5.22
N GLY A 54 -2.69 -22.22 4.36
CA GLY A 54 -2.53 -22.61 2.96
C GLY A 54 -1.78 -23.92 2.75
N PHE A 55 -0.82 -24.29 3.62
CA PHE A 55 -0.15 -25.59 3.56
C PHE A 55 -0.98 -26.75 4.17
N ARG A 56 -2.02 -26.44 4.94
CA ARG A 56 -2.89 -27.45 5.58
C ARG A 56 -4.13 -27.75 4.77
N ASP A 57 -4.68 -26.72 4.09
CA ASP A 57 -5.87 -26.87 3.27
C ASP A 57 -5.58 -27.77 2.07
N GLY A 58 -6.51 -28.67 1.74
CA GLY A 58 -6.46 -29.49 0.53
C GLY A 58 -6.71 -28.65 -0.73
N GLY A 59 -6.38 -29.23 -1.90
CA GLY A 59 -6.59 -28.61 -3.22
C GLY A 59 -5.35 -27.91 -3.77
N SER A 60 -5.31 -27.76 -5.10
CA SER A 60 -4.15 -27.26 -5.86
C SER A 60 -4.29 -25.81 -6.34
N ASP A 61 -5.49 -25.24 -6.25
CA ASP A 61 -5.78 -23.91 -6.81
C ASP A 61 -5.65 -22.81 -5.76
N LYS A 62 -4.47 -22.76 -5.16
CA LYS A 62 -4.14 -21.81 -4.10
C LYS A 62 -3.25 -20.71 -4.61
N ILE A 63 -3.61 -19.50 -4.21
CA ILE A 63 -2.85 -18.28 -4.47
C ILE A 63 -2.39 -17.74 -3.12
N GLY A 64 -1.11 -17.38 -3.01
CA GLY A 64 -0.57 -16.62 -1.89
C GLY A 64 -0.55 -15.13 -2.23
N TRP A 65 -0.67 -14.28 -1.24
CA TRP A 65 -0.49 -12.85 -1.39
C TRP A 65 0.18 -12.24 -0.16
N LEU A 66 1.44 -11.85 -0.32
CA LEU A 66 2.20 -11.09 0.68
C LEU A 66 1.82 -9.62 0.53
N LEU A 67 0.75 -9.22 1.23
CA LEU A 67 0.14 -7.90 1.13
C LEU A 67 0.85 -6.87 1.99
N GLU A 68 1.17 -7.23 3.23
CA GLU A 68 1.82 -6.34 4.19
C GLU A 68 3.34 -6.27 3.95
N SER A 69 4.00 -5.35 4.67
CA SER A 69 5.44 -5.14 4.54
C SER A 69 6.25 -6.42 4.77
N PRO A 70 7.47 -6.52 4.18
CA PRO A 70 8.38 -7.64 4.41
C PRO A 70 8.58 -7.98 5.89
N GLN A 71 8.67 -6.96 6.75
CA GLN A 71 8.83 -7.12 8.19
C GLN A 71 7.64 -7.83 8.85
N MET A 72 6.41 -7.53 8.41
CA MET A 72 5.22 -8.26 8.89
C MET A 72 5.19 -9.71 8.42
N ASN A 73 5.78 -9.99 7.29
CA ASN A 73 5.78 -11.27 6.62
C ASN A 73 7.04 -12.12 6.86
N GLU A 74 7.99 -11.69 7.70
CA GLU A 74 9.29 -12.35 7.89
C GLU A 74 9.13 -13.85 8.17
N GLY A 75 8.23 -14.24 9.07
CA GLY A 75 7.98 -15.65 9.39
C GLY A 75 7.35 -16.44 8.24
N THR A 76 6.51 -15.79 7.42
CA THR A 76 5.91 -16.41 6.23
C THR A 76 6.94 -16.56 5.13
N ILE A 77 7.74 -15.53 4.87
CA ILE A 77 8.83 -15.53 3.90
C ILE A 77 9.81 -16.67 4.21
N LYS A 78 10.21 -16.79 5.48
CA LYS A 78 11.09 -17.88 5.93
C LYS A 78 10.53 -19.25 5.56
N VAL A 79 9.27 -19.53 5.88
CA VAL A 79 8.62 -20.83 5.56
C VAL A 79 8.58 -21.07 4.05
N LEU A 80 8.28 -20.04 3.25
CA LEU A 80 8.21 -20.14 1.79
C LEU A 80 9.55 -20.41 1.13
N THR A 81 10.65 -19.93 1.72
CA THR A 81 12.01 -20.04 1.15
C THR A 81 12.78 -21.22 1.68
N GLU A 82 12.48 -21.75 2.87
CA GLU A 82 13.15 -22.93 3.44
C GLU A 82 12.92 -24.21 2.62
N ASP A 83 11.76 -24.35 1.98
CA ASP A 83 11.43 -25.49 1.12
C ASP A 83 10.67 -25.01 -0.12
N LEU A 84 11.41 -24.61 -1.15
CA LEU A 84 10.84 -24.09 -2.39
C LEU A 84 10.04 -25.14 -3.17
N GLU A 85 10.44 -26.42 -3.11
CA GLU A 85 9.71 -27.51 -3.79
C GLU A 85 8.32 -27.71 -3.15
N LYS A 86 8.27 -27.69 -1.84
CA LYS A 86 6.99 -27.73 -1.12
C LYS A 86 6.14 -26.50 -1.44
N THR A 87 6.75 -25.33 -1.47
CA THR A 87 6.03 -24.08 -1.83
C THR A 87 5.45 -24.16 -3.24
N ARG A 88 6.24 -24.60 -4.22
CA ARG A 88 5.80 -24.81 -5.62
C ARG A 88 4.71 -25.85 -5.77
N SER A 89 4.72 -26.89 -4.95
CA SER A 89 3.68 -27.95 -4.99
C SER A 89 2.35 -27.50 -4.38
N HIS A 90 2.34 -26.45 -3.55
CA HIS A 90 1.14 -25.99 -2.83
C HIS A 90 0.51 -24.74 -3.43
N TYR A 91 1.30 -23.88 -4.08
CA TYR A 91 0.83 -22.60 -4.60
C TYR A 91 1.05 -22.48 -6.10
N LYS A 92 0.00 -22.11 -6.84
CA LYS A 92 0.11 -21.76 -8.27
C LYS A 92 0.85 -20.44 -8.45
N ILE A 93 0.51 -19.46 -7.62
CA ILE A 93 1.08 -18.11 -7.65
C ILE A 93 1.21 -17.62 -6.20
N ILE A 94 2.28 -16.89 -5.94
CA ILE A 94 2.45 -16.09 -4.71
C ILE A 94 2.78 -14.66 -5.14
N PHE A 95 1.85 -13.75 -4.91
CA PHE A 95 2.04 -12.33 -5.21
C PHE A 95 2.87 -11.64 -4.15
N THR A 96 3.82 -10.83 -4.59
CA THR A 96 4.72 -10.06 -3.72
C THR A 96 5.31 -8.86 -4.48
N CYS A 97 5.76 -7.84 -3.75
CA CYS A 97 6.57 -6.74 -4.31
C CYS A 97 8.07 -6.92 -4.08
N MET A 98 8.50 -8.00 -3.42
CA MET A 98 9.89 -8.23 -3.03
C MET A 98 10.71 -8.82 -4.18
N ASP A 99 11.69 -8.06 -4.69
CA ASP A 99 12.57 -8.47 -5.79
C ASP A 99 13.32 -9.78 -5.46
N GLU A 100 13.72 -9.97 -4.19
CA GLU A 100 14.39 -11.17 -3.72
C GLU A 100 13.57 -12.45 -3.95
N LEU A 101 12.28 -12.43 -3.57
CA LEU A 101 11.38 -13.57 -3.80
C LEU A 101 11.10 -13.78 -5.29
N ILE A 102 10.90 -12.69 -6.04
CA ILE A 102 10.65 -12.76 -7.48
C ILE A 102 11.84 -13.39 -8.21
N SER A 103 13.07 -13.13 -7.76
CA SER A 103 14.28 -13.71 -8.33
C SER A 103 14.39 -15.23 -8.18
N LEU A 104 13.65 -15.84 -7.24
CA LEU A 104 13.56 -17.29 -7.06
C LEU A 104 12.70 -17.98 -8.15
N GLY A 105 12.03 -17.20 -9.00
CA GLY A 105 11.14 -17.70 -10.05
C GLY A 105 9.79 -18.18 -9.53
N GLU A 106 9.18 -19.16 -10.24
CA GLU A 106 7.88 -19.69 -9.82
C GLU A 106 7.91 -20.24 -8.39
N PRO A 107 6.84 -20.03 -7.57
CA PRO A 107 5.54 -19.46 -7.95
C PRO A 107 5.43 -17.95 -7.73
N PHE A 108 6.52 -17.21 -7.49
CA PHE A 108 6.49 -15.80 -7.12
C PHE A 108 6.21 -14.90 -8.32
N LYS A 109 5.25 -14.01 -8.17
CA LYS A 109 4.86 -13.01 -9.19
C LYS A 109 4.77 -11.63 -8.57
N TYR A 110 5.20 -10.65 -9.35
CA TYR A 110 5.16 -9.27 -8.93
C TYR A 110 3.73 -8.75 -8.80
N CYS A 111 3.45 -8.10 -7.67
CA CYS A 111 2.26 -7.29 -7.45
C CYS A 111 2.59 -6.21 -6.42
N LEU A 112 2.23 -4.96 -6.71
CA LEU A 112 2.31 -3.88 -5.73
C LEU A 112 1.30 -4.09 -4.61
N THR A 113 1.68 -3.68 -3.42
CA THR A 113 0.83 -3.77 -2.22
C THR A 113 0.16 -2.43 -1.95
N ASN A 114 -1.18 -2.40 -1.93
CA ASN A 114 -1.96 -1.22 -1.51
C ASN A 114 -1.52 0.13 -2.12
N ALA A 115 -1.02 0.12 -3.37
CA ALA A 115 -0.54 1.33 -4.05
C ALA A 115 -1.68 2.23 -4.58
N ALA A 116 -2.90 1.70 -4.73
CA ALA A 116 -4.05 2.49 -5.14
C ALA A 116 -4.45 3.49 -4.04
N PRO A 117 -4.78 4.73 -4.39
CA PRO A 117 -5.15 5.75 -3.42
C PRO A 117 -6.38 5.37 -2.58
N TRP A 118 -6.35 5.69 -1.29
CA TRP A 118 -7.47 5.53 -0.34
C TRP A 118 -8.33 6.80 -0.24
N ILE A 119 -8.20 7.68 -1.21
CA ILE A 119 -9.01 8.89 -1.35
C ILE A 119 -10.21 8.57 -2.24
N TRP A 120 -11.40 9.04 -1.87
CA TRP A 120 -12.59 8.91 -2.70
C TRP A 120 -12.35 9.50 -4.10
N GLU A 121 -12.83 8.83 -5.14
CA GLU A 121 -12.52 9.21 -6.54
C GLU A 121 -12.93 10.64 -6.84
N GLU A 122 -14.08 11.11 -6.33
CA GLU A 122 -14.59 12.47 -6.47
C GLU A 122 -13.70 13.54 -5.82
N ASN A 123 -12.86 13.14 -4.84
CA ASN A 123 -11.95 14.03 -4.13
C ASN A 123 -10.52 14.04 -4.71
N ARG A 124 -10.23 13.19 -5.70
CA ARG A 124 -8.92 13.10 -6.35
C ARG A 124 -8.70 14.26 -7.31
N MET A 125 -8.21 15.38 -6.79
CA MET A 125 -7.89 16.59 -7.56
C MET A 125 -6.74 17.37 -6.90
N ILE A 126 -6.08 18.24 -7.66
CA ILE A 126 -5.11 19.19 -7.10
C ILE A 126 -5.90 20.28 -6.38
N HIS A 127 -5.97 20.20 -5.06
CA HIS A 127 -6.70 21.16 -4.23
C HIS A 127 -5.95 22.47 -4.03
N PRO A 128 -6.63 23.60 -3.84
CA PRO A 128 -6.02 24.82 -3.36
C PRO A 128 -5.32 24.58 -1.99
N LYS A 129 -4.14 25.14 -1.81
CA LYS A 129 -3.36 24.96 -0.59
C LYS A 129 -3.38 26.23 0.26
N SER A 130 -3.57 26.08 1.57
CA SER A 130 -3.63 27.19 2.53
C SER A 130 -2.74 26.95 3.76
N LYS A 131 -2.16 25.75 3.89
CA LYS A 131 -1.32 25.35 5.03
C LYS A 131 -0.02 24.74 4.53
N LEU A 132 1.03 24.83 5.35
CA LEU A 132 2.35 24.42 4.94
C LEU A 132 2.53 22.90 4.97
N VAL A 133 2.50 22.29 6.18
CA VAL A 133 2.87 20.89 6.32
C VAL A 133 2.03 20.15 7.37
N SER A 134 1.58 18.95 7.02
CA SER A 134 0.90 18.02 7.92
C SER A 134 1.65 16.71 8.08
N MET A 135 1.21 15.90 9.05
CA MET A 135 1.59 14.51 9.22
C MET A 135 0.40 13.71 9.73
N ILE A 136 0.11 12.56 9.10
CA ILE A 136 -0.88 11.61 9.59
C ILE A 136 -0.16 10.39 10.15
N ALA A 137 -0.27 10.16 11.46
CA ALA A 137 0.40 9.06 12.14
C ALA A 137 -0.47 8.42 13.21
N SER A 138 -0.64 7.09 13.15
CA SER A 138 -1.25 6.32 14.23
C SER A 138 -0.27 6.15 15.40
N ASN A 139 -0.80 5.71 16.55
CA ASN A 139 -0.01 5.39 17.75
C ASN A 139 0.46 3.92 17.79
N LYS A 140 0.29 3.14 16.71
CA LYS A 140 0.79 1.77 16.62
C LYS A 140 2.31 1.75 16.80
N GLY A 141 2.84 0.80 17.61
CA GLY A 141 4.26 0.74 17.98
C GLY A 141 4.89 -0.65 18.01
N TRP A 142 4.24 -1.71 17.50
CA TRP A 142 4.73 -3.09 17.61
C TRP A 142 5.71 -3.55 16.52
N LEU A 143 5.79 -2.82 15.39
CA LEU A 143 6.77 -3.09 14.33
C LEU A 143 7.90 -2.05 14.37
N ARG A 144 9.06 -2.41 13.83
CA ARG A 144 10.19 -1.49 13.68
C ARG A 144 9.81 -0.25 12.86
N GLY A 145 9.09 -0.42 11.75
CA GLY A 145 8.59 0.70 10.94
C GLY A 145 7.60 1.60 11.71
N HIS A 146 6.80 1.01 12.61
CA HIS A 146 5.95 1.79 13.52
C HIS A 146 6.77 2.60 14.53
N GLN A 147 7.82 2.00 15.10
CA GLN A 147 8.72 2.67 16.06
C GLN A 147 9.44 3.84 15.39
N ASN A 148 10.01 3.60 14.21
CA ASN A 148 10.63 4.65 13.41
C ASN A 148 9.67 5.82 13.13
N ARG A 149 8.42 5.53 12.75
CA ARG A 149 7.39 6.57 12.57
C ARG A 149 7.13 7.36 13.86
N LEU A 150 7.09 6.70 15.03
CA LEU A 150 6.91 7.37 16.32
C LEU A 150 8.10 8.26 16.67
N GLU A 151 9.33 7.85 16.37
CA GLU A 151 10.54 8.67 16.53
C GLU A 151 10.47 9.95 15.68
N TRP A 152 9.99 9.82 14.41
CA TRP A 152 9.78 10.98 13.56
C TRP A 152 8.65 11.89 14.06
N VAL A 153 7.58 11.34 14.63
CA VAL A 153 6.52 12.12 15.27
C VAL A 153 7.09 13.01 16.37
N GLU A 154 7.93 12.46 17.26
CA GLU A 154 8.55 13.24 18.33
C GLU A 154 9.54 14.29 17.79
N LYS A 155 10.34 13.94 16.79
CA LYS A 155 11.31 14.84 16.15
C LYS A 155 10.65 16.03 15.45
N LEU A 156 9.48 15.82 14.86
CA LEU A 156 8.74 16.82 14.09
C LEU A 156 7.65 17.54 14.91
N LYS A 157 7.54 17.22 16.19
CA LYS A 157 6.55 17.83 17.08
C LYS A 157 6.68 19.36 17.10
N GLY A 158 5.55 20.04 16.91
CA GLY A 158 5.50 21.51 16.82
C GLY A 158 6.00 22.09 15.48
N LYS A 159 6.45 21.26 14.54
CA LYS A 159 6.83 21.67 13.18
C LYS A 159 5.77 21.34 12.14
N VAL A 160 4.88 20.39 12.45
CA VAL A 160 3.81 19.91 11.55
C VAL A 160 2.47 19.92 12.28
N ASP A 161 1.38 20.05 11.54
CA ASP A 161 0.04 19.75 12.05
C ASP A 161 -0.12 18.23 12.10
N LEU A 162 -0.16 17.67 13.31
CA LEU A 162 -0.13 16.23 13.53
C LEU A 162 -1.52 15.65 13.73
N TYR A 163 -1.92 14.75 12.83
CA TYR A 163 -3.19 14.07 12.81
C TYR A 163 -3.09 12.57 13.13
N GLY A 164 -4.21 12.00 13.57
CA GLY A 164 -4.37 10.56 13.71
C GLY A 164 -4.80 10.09 15.08
N THR A 165 -4.95 8.78 15.25
CA THR A 165 -5.42 8.19 16.51
C THR A 165 -4.47 8.49 17.66
N GLY A 166 -5.01 9.10 18.73
CA GLY A 166 -4.22 9.50 19.90
C GLY A 166 -3.32 10.72 19.67
N ARG A 167 -3.59 11.52 18.63
CA ARG A 167 -2.87 12.75 18.31
C ARG A 167 -3.70 13.99 18.65
N GLU A 168 -3.06 15.15 18.52
CA GLU A 168 -3.67 16.46 18.81
C GLU A 168 -4.91 16.69 17.97
N PHE A 169 -4.81 16.42 16.65
CA PHE A 169 -5.92 16.58 15.73
C PHE A 169 -6.49 15.22 15.32
N GLN A 170 -7.81 15.07 15.47
CA GLN A 170 -8.54 13.91 14.99
C GLN A 170 -8.98 14.13 13.55
N LEU A 171 -8.99 13.06 12.76
CA LEU A 171 -9.50 13.07 11.39
C LEU A 171 -10.89 12.46 11.36
N LYS A 172 -11.81 13.13 10.68
CA LYS A 172 -13.05 12.51 10.24
C LYS A 172 -12.77 11.67 8.97
N ASP A 173 -12.09 12.27 8.03
CA ASP A 173 -11.65 11.65 6.80
C ASP A 173 -10.15 11.92 6.57
N LYS A 174 -9.45 10.98 5.93
CA LYS A 174 -8.00 11.08 5.66
C LYS A 174 -7.66 12.33 4.84
N GLU A 175 -8.55 12.70 3.92
CA GLU A 175 -8.44 13.90 3.09
C GLU A 175 -8.25 15.19 3.89
N ASP A 176 -8.88 15.29 5.06
CA ASP A 176 -8.82 16.51 5.89
C ASP A 176 -7.41 16.80 6.41
N GLY A 177 -6.57 15.76 6.53
CA GLY A 177 -5.17 15.91 6.90
C GLY A 177 -4.21 16.15 5.73
N ILE A 178 -4.71 16.20 4.48
CA ILE A 178 -3.85 16.29 3.28
C ILE A 178 -4.28 17.44 2.36
N LYS A 179 -5.57 17.58 2.05
CA LYS A 179 -6.09 18.42 0.95
C LYS A 179 -5.65 19.88 0.99
N ASP A 180 -5.58 20.47 2.18
CA ASP A 180 -5.27 21.90 2.37
C ASP A 180 -3.77 22.18 2.50
N TYR A 181 -2.93 21.13 2.55
CA TYR A 181 -1.51 21.23 2.82
C TYR A 181 -0.66 21.17 1.56
N MET A 182 0.35 22.04 1.49
CA MET A 182 1.36 22.03 0.44
C MET A 182 2.23 20.77 0.52
N PHE A 183 2.57 20.37 1.74
CA PHE A 183 3.41 19.21 2.04
C PHE A 183 2.72 18.31 3.07
N SER A 184 3.02 17.02 3.02
CA SER A 184 2.59 16.09 4.07
C SER A 184 3.63 15.02 4.30
N VAL A 185 4.00 14.81 5.56
CA VAL A 185 4.98 13.79 5.95
C VAL A 185 4.33 12.41 5.84
N ALA A 186 4.89 11.58 4.98
CA ALA A 186 4.43 10.23 4.69
C ALA A 186 5.54 9.21 5.01
N ILE A 187 5.32 8.37 6.02
CA ILE A 187 6.29 7.39 6.49
C ILE A 187 5.75 5.99 6.26
N GLU A 188 6.44 5.22 5.42
CA GLU A 188 6.14 3.81 5.18
C GLU A 188 6.58 2.92 6.35
N ASN A 189 6.00 1.73 6.42
CA ASN A 189 6.39 0.72 7.40
C ASN A 189 7.70 0.01 7.01
N ASP A 190 8.10 0.14 5.75
CA ASP A 190 9.32 -0.45 5.19
C ASP A 190 9.86 0.46 4.07
N ASN A 191 11.17 0.45 3.83
CA ASN A 191 11.82 1.23 2.78
C ASN A 191 12.61 0.37 1.79
N SER A 192 12.41 -0.95 1.82
CA SER A 192 13.08 -1.90 0.95
C SER A 192 12.43 -2.00 -0.44
N ASP A 193 13.21 -2.43 -1.40
CA ASP A 193 12.82 -2.70 -2.78
C ASP A 193 11.95 -1.59 -3.40
N VAL A 194 10.85 -1.98 -4.01
CA VAL A 194 9.85 -1.08 -4.59
C VAL A 194 8.59 -0.96 -3.72
N TYR A 195 8.73 -1.19 -2.41
CA TYR A 195 7.61 -1.09 -1.46
C TYR A 195 7.15 0.36 -1.31
N PHE A 196 5.92 0.61 -1.62
CA PHE A 196 5.19 1.83 -1.27
C PHE A 196 3.69 1.52 -1.18
N THR A 197 2.95 2.38 -0.51
CA THR A 197 1.53 2.18 -0.26
C THR A 197 0.73 3.44 -0.58
N GLU A 198 -0.55 3.42 -0.23
CA GLU A 198 -1.43 4.57 -0.31
C GLU A 198 -0.88 5.83 0.38
N LYS A 199 0.05 5.69 1.32
CA LYS A 199 0.65 6.85 2.01
C LYS A 199 1.35 7.80 1.05
N LEU A 200 1.94 7.26 -0.01
CA LEU A 200 2.56 8.05 -1.07
C LEU A 200 1.51 8.56 -2.07
N THR A 201 0.66 7.68 -2.58
CA THR A 201 -0.28 8.01 -3.66
C THR A 201 -1.43 8.91 -3.22
N ASP A 202 -1.86 8.84 -1.95
CA ASP A 202 -2.88 9.75 -1.41
C ASP A 202 -2.42 11.21 -1.46
N ASN A 203 -1.15 11.47 -1.19
CA ASN A 203 -0.59 12.82 -1.32
C ASN A 203 -0.64 13.30 -2.77
N PHE A 204 -0.22 12.46 -3.70
CA PHE A 204 -0.20 12.83 -5.11
C PHE A 204 -1.58 13.13 -5.66
N VAL A 205 -2.60 12.31 -5.34
CA VAL A 205 -3.96 12.53 -5.86
C VAL A 205 -4.68 13.71 -5.21
N MET A 206 -4.10 14.30 -4.17
CA MET A 206 -4.57 15.52 -3.53
C MET A 206 -3.76 16.76 -3.95
N GLY A 207 -2.75 16.58 -4.81
CA GLY A 207 -1.84 17.66 -5.21
C GLY A 207 -0.94 18.14 -4.08
N THR A 208 -0.65 17.28 -3.11
CA THR A 208 0.22 17.56 -1.97
C THR A 208 1.58 16.93 -2.21
N VAL A 209 2.67 17.63 -1.92
CA VAL A 209 4.03 17.07 -2.04
C VAL A 209 4.31 16.18 -0.82
N PRO A 210 4.59 14.88 -1.02
CA PRO A 210 4.99 14.04 0.08
C PRO A 210 6.41 14.39 0.56
N VAL A 211 6.57 14.60 1.88
CA VAL A 211 7.85 14.53 2.56
C VAL A 211 8.02 13.08 3.00
N TYR A 212 8.72 12.31 2.21
CA TYR A 212 8.60 10.87 2.16
C TYR A 212 9.76 10.15 2.86
N TYR A 213 9.41 9.22 3.73
CA TYR A 213 10.29 8.19 4.25
C TYR A 213 9.82 6.82 3.75
N GLY A 214 10.54 6.27 2.79
CA GLY A 214 10.22 5.01 2.11
C GLY A 214 11.19 4.75 0.96
N SER A 215 10.86 3.82 0.08
CA SER A 215 11.72 3.40 -1.01
C SER A 215 11.95 4.48 -2.06
N ARG A 216 13.21 4.96 -2.20
CA ARG A 216 13.64 5.83 -3.32
C ARG A 216 13.51 5.09 -4.65
N LYS A 217 13.85 3.80 -4.69
CA LYS A 217 13.74 2.94 -5.88
C LYS A 217 12.29 2.90 -6.39
N ALA A 218 11.30 2.86 -5.49
CA ALA A 218 9.89 2.92 -5.87
C ALA A 218 9.52 4.27 -6.49
N VAL A 219 9.97 5.38 -5.90
CA VAL A 219 9.72 6.72 -6.42
C VAL A 219 10.33 6.86 -7.82
N GLU A 220 11.60 6.51 -8.00
CA GLU A 220 12.31 6.60 -9.28
C GLU A 220 11.69 5.71 -10.36
N LYS A 221 11.14 4.57 -9.99
CA LYS A 221 10.53 3.61 -10.93
C LYS A 221 9.15 4.04 -11.41
N TYR A 222 8.33 4.63 -10.55
CA TYR A 222 6.91 4.84 -10.82
C TYR A 222 6.50 6.30 -10.93
N PHE A 223 7.28 7.24 -10.39
CA PHE A 223 6.90 8.64 -10.25
C PHE A 223 8.01 9.57 -10.71
N ASP A 224 7.69 10.85 -10.80
CA ASP A 224 8.70 11.89 -10.97
C ASP A 224 9.30 12.27 -9.60
N PRO A 225 10.59 11.94 -9.33
CA PRO A 225 11.22 12.23 -8.05
C PRO A 225 11.32 13.74 -7.75
N ALA A 226 11.22 14.63 -8.76
CA ALA A 226 11.18 16.06 -8.52
C ALA A 226 9.89 16.51 -7.79
N GLY A 227 8.86 15.65 -7.70
CA GLY A 227 7.63 15.89 -6.95
C GLY A 227 7.65 15.29 -5.54
N VAL A 228 8.81 14.88 -5.02
CA VAL A 228 8.99 14.27 -3.70
C VAL A 228 10.12 14.96 -2.95
N ILE A 229 9.97 15.19 -1.66
CA ILE A 229 11.06 15.54 -0.76
C ILE A 229 11.33 14.33 0.12
N PHE A 230 12.55 13.81 0.08
CA PHE A 230 12.88 12.70 0.96
C PHE A 230 13.19 13.23 2.36
N LEU A 231 12.50 12.67 3.37
CA LEU A 231 12.58 13.13 4.75
C LEU A 231 14.00 13.03 5.33
N GLU A 232 14.78 12.09 4.83
CA GLU A 232 16.18 11.90 5.24
C GLU A 232 17.10 13.02 4.72
N ASP A 233 16.75 13.66 3.58
CA ASP A 233 17.53 14.76 3.00
C ASP A 233 17.19 16.12 3.66
N ASP A 234 15.97 16.26 4.22
CA ASP A 234 15.53 17.45 4.94
C ASP A 234 14.84 17.07 6.28
N PRO A 235 15.60 16.54 7.24
CA PRO A 235 15.04 15.98 8.47
C PRO A 235 14.46 17.02 9.45
N ASN A 236 14.66 18.31 9.17
CA ASN A 236 14.14 19.42 9.95
C ASN A 236 13.05 20.20 9.22
N LEU A 237 12.75 19.86 7.97
CA LEU A 237 11.76 20.51 7.11
C LEU A 237 12.13 21.98 6.79
N GLU A 238 13.43 22.28 6.71
CA GLU A 238 13.94 23.65 6.50
C GLU A 238 13.75 24.15 5.06
N SER A 239 13.64 23.22 4.10
CA SER A 239 13.43 23.56 2.69
C SER A 239 11.98 23.90 2.34
N LEU A 240 11.02 23.64 3.24
CA LEU A 240 9.60 23.78 2.95
C LEU A 240 9.16 25.24 2.95
N SER A 241 8.60 25.66 1.81
CA SER A 241 8.00 27.00 1.66
C SER A 241 6.94 26.99 0.58
N GLU A 242 6.09 27.99 0.55
CA GLU A 242 5.12 28.21 -0.54
C GLU A 242 5.81 28.33 -1.90
N GLU A 243 6.93 29.06 -1.96
CA GLU A 243 7.74 29.21 -3.17
C GLU A 243 8.26 27.85 -3.66
N LYS A 244 8.79 27.01 -2.73
CA LYS A 244 9.24 25.66 -3.04
C LYS A 244 8.11 24.82 -3.61
N TYR A 245 6.93 24.84 -2.97
CA TYR A 245 5.76 24.12 -3.47
C TYR A 245 5.41 24.52 -4.91
N HIS A 246 5.30 25.83 -5.18
CA HIS A 246 4.99 26.33 -6.52
C HIS A 246 6.07 25.97 -7.56
N SER A 247 7.34 25.90 -7.17
CA SER A 247 8.41 25.47 -8.07
C SER A 247 8.29 23.99 -8.47
N MET A 248 7.59 23.16 -7.67
CA MET A 248 7.40 21.73 -7.91
C MET A 248 6.12 21.42 -8.73
N MET A 249 5.29 22.41 -9.08
CA MET A 249 4.01 22.19 -9.77
C MET A 249 4.08 21.28 -11.00
N PRO A 250 5.07 21.36 -11.90
CA PRO A 250 5.14 20.46 -13.04
C PRO A 250 5.30 18.98 -12.65
N ALA A 251 6.01 18.69 -11.55
CA ALA A 251 6.16 17.33 -11.04
C ALA A 251 4.93 16.87 -10.25
N ILE A 252 4.29 17.78 -9.51
CA ILE A 252 3.02 17.52 -8.83
C ILE A 252 1.96 17.08 -9.83
N GLU A 253 1.80 17.81 -10.94
CA GLU A 253 0.85 17.47 -12.00
C GLU A 253 1.14 16.11 -12.64
N ARG A 254 2.41 15.79 -12.92
CA ARG A 254 2.80 14.48 -13.44
C ARG A 254 2.47 13.36 -12.47
N ASN A 255 2.86 13.50 -11.20
CA ASN A 255 2.61 12.49 -10.17
C ASN A 255 1.12 12.32 -9.87
N PHE A 256 0.34 13.40 -9.91
CA PHE A 256 -1.11 13.33 -9.84
C PHE A 256 -1.69 12.43 -10.94
N GLN A 257 -1.29 12.63 -12.20
CA GLN A 257 -1.80 11.82 -13.31
C GLN A 257 -1.39 10.35 -13.19
N ILE A 258 -0.18 10.08 -12.72
CA ILE A 258 0.31 8.72 -12.47
C ILE A 258 -0.52 8.07 -11.36
N ALA A 259 -0.58 8.70 -10.18
CA ALA A 259 -1.22 8.14 -9.00
C ALA A 259 -2.73 7.93 -9.17
N LYS A 260 -3.40 8.83 -9.88
CA LYS A 260 -4.83 8.73 -10.20
C LYS A 260 -5.19 7.44 -10.95
N ASN A 261 -4.25 6.93 -11.75
CA ASN A 261 -4.46 5.75 -12.59
C ASN A 261 -3.93 4.45 -11.96
N PHE A 262 -3.43 4.48 -10.73
CA PHE A 262 -3.02 3.24 -10.05
C PHE A 262 -4.21 2.33 -9.81
N GLN A 263 -4.09 1.10 -10.31
CA GLN A 263 -5.07 0.04 -10.09
C GLN A 263 -4.99 -0.47 -8.65
N THR A 264 -6.09 -1.06 -8.18
CA THR A 264 -6.04 -1.92 -6.99
C THR A 264 -5.17 -3.15 -7.27
N SER A 265 -4.57 -3.72 -6.24
CA SER A 265 -3.81 -4.97 -6.37
C SER A 265 -4.69 -6.09 -6.93
N GLU A 266 -5.97 -6.12 -6.54
CA GLU A 266 -6.96 -7.06 -7.01
C GLU A 266 -7.17 -6.99 -8.52
N ASP A 267 -7.35 -5.79 -9.08
CA ASP A 267 -7.54 -5.62 -10.52
C ASP A 267 -6.26 -5.97 -11.28
N TYR A 268 -5.09 -5.60 -10.75
CA TYR A 268 -3.80 -5.98 -11.32
C TYR A 268 -3.62 -7.51 -11.35
N MET A 269 -3.90 -8.19 -10.24
CA MET A 269 -3.82 -9.66 -10.17
C MET A 269 -4.76 -10.32 -11.18
N TRP A 270 -5.99 -9.80 -11.28
CA TRP A 270 -6.96 -10.33 -12.23
C TRP A 270 -6.52 -10.17 -13.68
N GLU A 271 -6.17 -8.95 -14.08
CA GLU A 271 -5.85 -8.64 -15.47
C GLU A 271 -4.62 -9.38 -16.00
N ASN A 272 -3.66 -9.64 -15.12
CA ASN A 272 -2.38 -10.24 -15.51
C ASN A 272 -2.29 -11.75 -15.26
N TYR A 273 -3.13 -12.31 -14.36
CA TYR A 273 -2.93 -13.70 -13.93
C TYR A 273 -4.22 -14.48 -13.66
N LEU A 274 -5.15 -13.93 -12.85
CA LEU A 274 -6.22 -14.76 -12.29
C LEU A 274 -7.30 -15.13 -13.30
N LYS A 275 -7.59 -14.27 -14.27
CA LYS A 275 -8.59 -14.51 -15.32
C LYS A 275 -8.30 -15.78 -16.13
N ASP A 276 -7.03 -16.15 -16.30
CA ASP A 276 -6.60 -17.30 -17.08
C ASP A 276 -6.61 -18.61 -16.24
N LEU A 277 -6.88 -18.51 -14.93
CA LEU A 277 -6.98 -19.65 -14.01
C LEU A 277 -8.43 -20.10 -13.74
N ILE A 278 -9.39 -19.36 -14.23
CA ILE A 278 -10.82 -19.52 -13.98
C ILE A 278 -11.54 -19.85 -15.29
#